data_5e7ad520f380cf4d4b1475bee3b548cd
#
_entry.id   5e7ad520f380cf4d4b1475bee3b548cd
#
_cell.length_a   1.000
_cell.length_b   1.000
_cell.length_c   1.000
_cell.angle_alpha   90.00
_cell.angle_beta   90.00
_cell.angle_gamma   90.00
#
_symmetry.space_group_name_H-M   'P 1'
#
loop_
_entity.id
_entity.type
_entity.pdbx_description
1 polymer ?
#
loop_
_entity_poly.entity_id
_entity_poly.type
_entity_poly.pdbx_seq_one_letter_code
_entity_poly.pdbx_strand_id
1 'polypeptide(L)'
;MQATSRRIVTNQAGPHQGLEARVARALQHPWRKPVAEHTREAFASAARWREARSDMPLILDAGCGVGISTRRLAEAFPDHAVIGVDRSDSRLTREHGPLPDNALLVRADLVDFWRLAFRAGWRPARHYLLYPNPYPKASLLKLRWHGHPVLPFILALGGRLELRSNWRLYLEEFCLALQQATGGEAAVEPHMPGETYLTPFERKYHVSGQPLWRLVAKLSPDPALVPAEQGEH
;
A
#
# COMPACT_ATOMS: atom_id res chain seq x y z
N MET A 1 31.88 3.30 6.46
CA MET A 1 31.25 4.34 5.61
C MET A 1 29.76 4.00 5.48
N GLN A 2 28.86 4.82 6.02
CA GLN A 2 27.42 4.64 5.81
C GLN A 2 27.13 4.99 4.35
N ALA A 3 26.56 4.04 3.60
CA ALA A 3 26.17 4.27 2.23
C ALA A 3 25.04 5.31 2.19
N THR A 4 25.34 6.52 1.75
CA THR A 4 24.37 7.60 1.60
C THR A 4 23.39 7.23 0.49
N SER A 5 22.10 7.23 0.79
CA SER A 5 21.06 7.02 -0.22
C SER A 5 20.96 8.26 -1.13
N ARG A 6 20.89 8.05 -2.45
CA ARG A 6 20.66 9.16 -3.38
C ARG A 6 19.27 9.75 -3.16
N ARG A 7 19.17 11.07 -3.23
CA ARG A 7 17.87 11.77 -3.25
C ARG A 7 17.13 11.44 -4.54
N ILE A 8 15.81 11.45 -4.47
CA ILE A 8 14.97 11.30 -5.64
C ILE A 8 15.12 12.52 -6.54
N VAL A 9 15.47 12.29 -7.81
CA VAL A 9 15.55 13.33 -8.85
C VAL A 9 14.33 13.18 -9.74
N THR A 10 13.59 14.26 -9.92
CA THR A 10 12.38 14.33 -10.73
C THR A 10 12.43 15.51 -11.68
N ASN A 11 11.71 15.43 -12.79
CA ASN A 11 11.46 16.52 -13.73
C ASN A 11 10.12 17.22 -13.47
N GLN A 12 9.46 16.93 -12.33
CA GLN A 12 8.20 17.56 -11.92
C GLN A 12 8.46 18.69 -10.93
N ALA A 13 7.91 19.86 -11.19
CA ALA A 13 7.92 20.99 -10.27
C ALA A 13 6.77 20.93 -9.23
N GLY A 14 5.75 20.11 -9.48
CA GLY A 14 4.55 19.95 -8.64
C GLY A 14 3.73 18.74 -9.09
N PRO A 15 2.50 18.61 -8.59
CA PRO A 15 1.59 17.52 -8.96
C PRO A 15 1.42 17.40 -10.48
N HIS A 16 1.32 16.18 -10.97
CA HIS A 16 1.23 15.91 -12.40
C HIS A 16 -0.09 16.41 -12.97
N GLN A 17 -0.03 17.20 -14.04
CA GLN A 17 -1.22 17.80 -14.69
C GLN A 17 -2.27 16.78 -15.14
N GLY A 18 -1.86 15.57 -15.53
CA GLY A 18 -2.76 14.48 -15.92
C GLY A 18 -3.25 13.62 -14.76
N LEU A 19 -3.01 13.98 -13.49
CA LEU A 19 -3.42 13.17 -12.34
C LEU A 19 -4.94 13.05 -12.24
N GLU A 20 -5.63 14.18 -12.30
CA GLU A 20 -7.10 14.24 -12.20
C GLU A 20 -7.79 13.37 -13.26
N ALA A 21 -7.39 13.49 -14.53
CA ALA A 21 -7.93 12.68 -15.61
C ALA A 21 -7.67 11.18 -15.40
N ARG A 22 -6.53 10.82 -14.82
CA ARG A 22 -6.22 9.41 -14.52
C ARG A 22 -7.07 8.86 -13.40
N VAL A 23 -7.27 9.62 -12.34
CA VAL A 23 -8.13 9.23 -11.21
C VAL A 23 -9.57 9.08 -11.69
N ALA A 24 -10.09 10.05 -12.42
CA ALA A 24 -11.44 9.99 -13.02
C ALA A 24 -11.60 8.74 -13.89
N ARG A 25 -10.62 8.44 -14.74
CA ARG A 25 -10.65 7.23 -15.58
C ARG A 25 -10.63 5.94 -14.74
N ALA A 26 -9.84 5.89 -13.66
CA ALA A 26 -9.78 4.72 -12.80
C ALA A 26 -11.10 4.45 -12.06
N LEU A 27 -11.83 5.52 -11.68
CA LEU A 27 -13.14 5.44 -11.06
C LEU A 27 -14.27 5.04 -12.04
N GLN A 28 -14.08 5.30 -13.34
CA GLN A 28 -15.09 5.01 -14.37
C GLN A 28 -14.88 3.68 -15.08
N HIS A 29 -13.66 3.16 -15.11
CA HIS A 29 -13.30 1.99 -15.91
C HIS A 29 -12.64 0.90 -15.06
N PRO A 30 -13.21 -0.33 -15.04
CA PRO A 30 -12.65 -1.42 -14.27
C PRO A 30 -11.28 -1.84 -14.83
N TRP A 31 -10.41 -2.30 -13.94
CA TRP A 31 -9.16 -2.94 -14.31
C TRP A 31 -9.44 -4.37 -14.82
N ARG A 32 -9.25 -4.59 -16.12
CA ARG A 32 -9.67 -5.83 -16.82
C ARG A 32 -8.59 -6.91 -16.91
N LYS A 33 -7.33 -6.63 -16.51
CA LYS A 33 -6.29 -7.66 -16.56
C LYS A 33 -6.69 -8.86 -15.71
N PRO A 34 -6.64 -10.09 -16.24
CA PRO A 34 -6.93 -11.29 -15.45
C PRO A 34 -6.04 -11.37 -14.21
N VAL A 35 -6.60 -11.89 -13.12
CA VAL A 35 -5.82 -12.18 -11.91
C VAL A 35 -4.88 -13.34 -12.21
N ALA A 36 -3.60 -13.18 -11.88
CA ALA A 36 -2.60 -14.23 -12.06
C ALA A 36 -2.88 -15.41 -11.11
N GLU A 37 -2.77 -16.64 -11.63
CA GLU A 37 -3.13 -17.85 -10.88
C GLU A 37 -2.35 -17.99 -9.58
N HIS A 38 -1.03 -17.80 -9.62
CA HIS A 38 -0.21 -17.85 -8.40
C HIS A 38 -0.66 -16.84 -7.32
N THR A 39 -1.20 -15.67 -7.72
CA THR A 39 -1.76 -14.70 -6.77
C THR A 39 -3.11 -15.17 -6.23
N ARG A 40 -3.93 -15.82 -7.06
CA ARG A 40 -5.22 -16.40 -6.64
C ARG A 40 -5.01 -17.49 -5.58
N GLU A 41 -4.07 -18.41 -5.81
CA GLU A 41 -3.70 -19.47 -4.87
C GLU A 41 -3.14 -18.91 -3.55
N ALA A 42 -2.22 -17.95 -3.65
CA ALA A 42 -1.65 -17.28 -2.49
C ALA A 42 -2.72 -16.54 -1.67
N PHE A 43 -3.65 -15.85 -2.35
CA PHE A 43 -4.78 -15.18 -1.70
C PHE A 43 -5.71 -16.19 -1.03
N ALA A 44 -6.05 -17.32 -1.68
CA ALA A 44 -6.90 -18.35 -1.09
C ALA A 44 -6.30 -18.90 0.21
N SER A 45 -4.98 -19.07 0.27
CA SER A 45 -4.26 -19.47 1.48
C SER A 45 -4.31 -18.40 2.56
N ALA A 46 -4.11 -17.13 2.18
CA ALA A 46 -4.22 -16.00 3.09
C ALA A 46 -5.66 -15.83 3.62
N ALA A 47 -6.66 -16.10 2.79
CA ALA A 47 -8.07 -16.03 3.20
C ALA A 47 -8.41 -17.08 4.27
N ARG A 48 -7.97 -18.34 4.10
CA ARG A 48 -8.12 -19.38 5.14
C ARG A 48 -7.41 -19.01 6.44
N TRP A 49 -6.20 -18.48 6.35
CA TRP A 49 -5.45 -18.02 7.54
C TRP A 49 -6.16 -16.87 8.25
N ARG A 50 -6.76 -15.93 7.47
CA ARG A 50 -7.54 -14.80 7.99
C ARG A 50 -8.88 -15.26 8.62
N GLU A 51 -9.54 -16.22 8.02
CA GLU A 51 -10.80 -16.78 8.54
C GLU A 51 -10.62 -17.39 9.92
N ALA A 52 -9.52 -18.13 10.15
CA ALA A 52 -9.15 -18.66 11.45
C ALA A 52 -8.85 -17.58 12.52
N ARG A 53 -8.82 -16.29 12.13
CA ARG A 53 -8.59 -15.10 12.97
C ARG A 53 -9.63 -14.02 12.70
N SER A 54 -10.86 -14.43 12.40
CA SER A 54 -11.96 -13.52 12.00
C SER A 54 -12.35 -12.52 13.09
N ASP A 55 -12.11 -12.86 14.35
CA ASP A 55 -12.31 -12.02 15.53
C ASP A 55 -11.26 -10.90 15.68
N MET A 56 -10.08 -11.05 15.07
CA MET A 56 -9.01 -10.03 15.15
C MET A 56 -9.20 -8.97 14.06
N PRO A 57 -9.06 -7.66 14.35
CA PRO A 57 -8.98 -6.64 13.30
C PRO A 57 -7.81 -6.90 12.34
N LEU A 58 -8.00 -6.61 11.05
CA LEU A 58 -6.99 -6.84 10.03
C LEU A 58 -6.06 -5.64 9.85
N ILE A 59 -4.76 -5.88 9.80
CA ILE A 59 -3.75 -4.95 9.30
C ILE A 59 -3.21 -5.48 7.97
N LEU A 60 -3.24 -4.66 6.93
CA LEU A 60 -2.64 -4.96 5.63
C LEU A 60 -1.37 -4.12 5.44
N ASP A 61 -0.22 -4.80 5.31
CA ASP A 61 1.08 -4.20 5.01
C ASP A 61 1.41 -4.44 3.54
N ALA A 62 1.00 -3.51 2.69
CA ALA A 62 1.07 -3.65 1.24
C ALA A 62 2.44 -3.20 0.69
N GLY A 63 3.19 -4.15 0.13
CA GLY A 63 4.56 -3.95 -0.33
C GLY A 63 5.57 -4.11 0.81
N CYS A 64 5.37 -5.10 1.68
CA CYS A 64 6.14 -5.33 2.90
C CYS A 64 7.63 -5.63 2.69
N GLY A 65 8.05 -5.84 1.43
CA GLY A 65 9.44 -6.12 1.09
C GLY A 65 9.96 -7.39 1.76
N VAL A 66 10.90 -7.24 2.68
CA VAL A 66 11.50 -8.36 3.43
C VAL A 66 10.69 -8.74 4.69
N GLY A 67 9.51 -8.16 4.88
CA GLY A 67 8.60 -8.49 5.98
C GLY A 67 8.97 -7.91 7.35
N ILE A 68 9.96 -7.01 7.46
CA ILE A 68 10.33 -6.39 8.73
C ILE A 68 9.19 -5.52 9.26
N SER A 69 8.53 -4.73 8.39
CA SER A 69 7.36 -3.93 8.79
C SER A 69 6.22 -4.79 9.29
N THR A 70 5.93 -5.90 8.62
CA THR A 70 4.89 -6.84 9.02
C THR A 70 5.14 -7.40 10.42
N ARG A 71 6.38 -7.80 10.73
CA ARG A 71 6.78 -8.30 12.06
C ARG A 71 6.57 -7.23 13.13
N ARG A 72 7.08 -6.02 12.90
CA ARG A 72 6.96 -4.90 13.85
C ARG A 72 5.52 -4.45 14.06
N LEU A 73 4.71 -4.49 13.01
CA LEU A 73 3.28 -4.23 13.14
C LEU A 73 2.58 -5.32 13.97
N ALA A 74 2.95 -6.58 13.78
CA ALA A 74 2.41 -7.68 14.56
C ALA A 74 2.80 -7.61 16.04
N GLU A 75 4.03 -7.23 16.33
CA GLU A 75 4.51 -6.99 17.70
C GLU A 75 3.82 -5.78 18.35
N ALA A 76 3.60 -4.69 17.58
CA ALA A 76 2.96 -3.47 18.07
C ALA A 76 1.44 -3.61 18.23
N PHE A 77 0.82 -4.56 17.53
CA PHE A 77 -0.62 -4.82 17.53
C PHE A 77 -0.90 -6.32 17.75
N PRO A 78 -0.63 -6.85 18.95
CA PRO A 78 -0.74 -8.30 19.20
C PRO A 78 -2.18 -8.85 19.08
N ASP A 79 -3.17 -8.00 19.20
CA ASP A 79 -4.60 -8.27 19.04
C ASP A 79 -5.12 -8.14 17.59
N HIS A 80 -4.25 -7.87 16.61
CA HIS A 80 -4.58 -7.75 15.20
C HIS A 80 -3.99 -8.90 14.37
N ALA A 81 -4.70 -9.33 13.35
CA ALA A 81 -4.14 -10.19 12.30
C ALA A 81 -3.39 -9.32 11.28
N VAL A 82 -2.10 -9.57 11.06
CA VAL A 82 -1.25 -8.75 10.20
C VAL A 82 -0.84 -9.53 8.96
N ILE A 83 -1.20 -9.05 7.79
CA ILE A 83 -0.84 -9.67 6.50
C ILE A 83 0.09 -8.74 5.73
N GLY A 84 1.34 -9.18 5.54
CA GLY A 84 2.33 -8.54 4.68
C GLY A 84 2.33 -9.14 3.28
N VAL A 85 2.24 -8.31 2.26
CA VAL A 85 2.21 -8.75 0.86
C VAL A 85 3.36 -8.14 0.09
N ASP A 86 4.15 -8.96 -0.61
CA ASP A 86 5.14 -8.51 -1.59
C ASP A 86 5.21 -9.50 -2.76
N ARG A 87 5.54 -9.02 -3.94
CA ARG A 87 5.68 -9.87 -5.14
C ARG A 87 6.99 -10.64 -5.20
N SER A 88 8.00 -10.22 -4.45
CA SER A 88 9.36 -10.72 -4.56
C SER A 88 9.62 -11.87 -3.60
N ASP A 89 9.72 -13.05 -4.14
CA ASP A 89 10.12 -14.26 -3.42
C ASP A 89 11.46 -14.07 -2.69
N SER A 90 12.47 -13.57 -3.40
CA SER A 90 13.81 -13.33 -2.86
C SER A 90 13.87 -12.31 -1.72
N ARG A 91 12.82 -11.52 -1.51
CA ARG A 91 12.69 -10.63 -0.36
C ARG A 91 12.01 -11.33 0.79
N LEU A 92 10.90 -12.04 0.53
CA LEU A 92 10.10 -12.69 1.56
C LEU A 92 10.81 -13.88 2.21
N THR A 93 11.73 -14.53 1.49
CA THR A 93 12.52 -15.67 1.98
C THR A 93 13.76 -15.26 2.77
N ARG A 94 14.05 -13.95 2.94
CA ARG A 94 15.15 -13.51 3.79
C ARG A 94 14.85 -13.76 5.25
N GLU A 95 15.81 -14.37 5.93
CA GLU A 95 15.71 -14.63 7.36
C GLU A 95 15.80 -13.35 8.17
N HIS A 96 14.77 -13.09 8.98
CA HIS A 96 14.68 -11.97 9.92
C HIS A 96 14.13 -12.44 11.28
N GLY A 97 14.44 -13.69 11.64
CA GLY A 97 13.92 -14.34 12.85
C GLY A 97 12.50 -14.91 12.67
N PRO A 98 11.89 -15.48 13.72
CA PRO A 98 10.55 -16.07 13.66
C PRO A 98 9.50 -15.03 13.32
N LEU A 99 8.49 -15.43 12.57
CA LEU A 99 7.32 -14.60 12.30
C LEU A 99 6.38 -14.70 13.50
N PRO A 100 5.87 -13.58 14.05
CA PRO A 100 4.84 -13.62 15.10
C PRO A 100 3.60 -14.42 14.66
N ASP A 101 2.93 -15.12 15.59
CA ASP A 101 1.78 -15.99 15.31
C ASP A 101 0.58 -15.26 14.70
N ASN A 102 0.47 -13.96 14.99
CA ASN A 102 -0.55 -13.08 14.42
C ASN A 102 -0.15 -12.45 13.08
N ALA A 103 0.97 -12.89 12.47
CA ALA A 103 1.45 -12.38 11.18
C ALA A 103 1.50 -13.45 10.10
N LEU A 104 1.28 -13.02 8.85
CA LEU A 104 1.43 -13.83 7.64
C LEU A 104 2.17 -13.03 6.57
N LEU A 105 3.14 -13.64 5.90
CA LEU A 105 3.75 -13.11 4.69
C LEU A 105 3.22 -13.82 3.46
N VAL A 106 2.80 -13.05 2.46
CA VAL A 106 2.16 -13.54 1.24
C VAL A 106 2.92 -13.07 0.01
N ARG A 107 3.33 -14.01 -0.84
CA ARG A 107 3.89 -13.69 -2.15
C ARG A 107 2.76 -13.49 -3.16
N ALA A 108 2.49 -12.25 -3.54
CA ALA A 108 1.44 -11.92 -4.50
C ALA A 108 1.70 -10.59 -5.22
N ASP A 109 1.12 -10.43 -6.40
CA ASP A 109 1.02 -9.11 -7.04
C ASP A 109 -0.02 -8.27 -6.28
N LEU A 110 0.37 -7.07 -5.86
CA LEU A 110 -0.51 -6.20 -5.06
C LEU A 110 -1.76 -5.74 -5.82
N VAL A 111 -1.67 -5.53 -7.14
CA VAL A 111 -2.85 -5.12 -7.93
C VAL A 111 -3.93 -6.19 -7.86
N ASP A 112 -3.53 -7.45 -8.03
CA ASP A 112 -4.44 -8.59 -7.97
C ASP A 112 -4.88 -8.87 -6.53
N PHE A 113 -3.98 -8.75 -5.55
CA PHE A 113 -4.29 -8.98 -4.14
C PHE A 113 -5.36 -8.01 -3.61
N TRP A 114 -5.25 -6.71 -3.89
CA TRP A 114 -6.25 -5.72 -3.50
C TRP A 114 -7.62 -5.99 -4.13
N ARG A 115 -7.66 -6.41 -5.39
CA ARG A 115 -8.91 -6.78 -6.07
C ARG A 115 -9.57 -7.99 -5.42
N LEU A 116 -8.79 -9.01 -5.10
CA LEU A 116 -9.27 -10.22 -4.41
C LEU A 116 -9.72 -9.91 -2.99
N ALA A 117 -8.97 -9.11 -2.24
CA ALA A 117 -9.33 -8.68 -0.90
C ALA A 117 -10.65 -7.89 -0.89
N PHE A 118 -10.83 -6.97 -1.85
CA PHE A 118 -12.08 -6.23 -2.02
C PHE A 118 -13.25 -7.17 -2.33
N ARG A 119 -13.10 -8.08 -3.28
CA ARG A 119 -14.15 -9.06 -3.66
C ARG A 119 -14.50 -10.02 -2.50
N ALA A 120 -13.51 -10.39 -1.69
CA ALA A 120 -13.72 -11.19 -0.48
C ALA A 120 -14.30 -10.39 0.71
N GLY A 121 -14.64 -9.12 0.49
CA GLY A 121 -15.23 -8.27 1.53
C GLY A 121 -14.29 -7.90 2.67
N TRP A 122 -12.98 -7.97 2.47
CA TRP A 122 -12.04 -7.59 3.52
C TRP A 122 -12.16 -6.10 3.89
N ARG A 123 -12.04 -5.82 5.19
CA ARG A 123 -12.12 -4.47 5.76
C ARG A 123 -10.95 -4.31 6.73
N PRO A 124 -9.74 -3.95 6.24
CA PRO A 124 -8.61 -3.73 7.13
C PRO A 124 -8.90 -2.56 8.08
N ALA A 125 -8.65 -2.76 9.37
CA ALA A 125 -8.66 -1.68 10.35
C ALA A 125 -7.52 -0.68 10.06
N ARG A 126 -6.40 -1.19 9.55
CA ARG A 126 -5.24 -0.40 9.13
C ARG A 126 -4.67 -0.93 7.81
N HIS A 127 -4.26 0.00 6.95
CA HIS A 127 -3.66 -0.30 5.67
C HIS A 127 -2.39 0.53 5.49
N TYR A 128 -1.25 -0.12 5.34
CA TYR A 128 0.04 0.54 5.22
C TYR A 128 0.60 0.44 3.81
N LEU A 129 1.10 1.57 3.30
CA LEU A 129 1.86 1.72 2.05
C LEU A 129 3.18 2.43 2.39
N LEU A 130 4.20 1.65 2.73
CA LEU A 130 5.44 2.18 3.29
C LEU A 130 6.55 2.24 2.24
N TYR A 131 6.97 3.46 1.90
CA TYR A 131 8.06 3.73 0.94
C TYR A 131 7.88 3.01 -0.41
N PRO A 132 6.72 3.16 -1.06
CA PRO A 132 6.48 2.56 -2.38
C PRO A 132 7.51 3.06 -3.39
N ASN A 133 7.69 2.30 -4.49
CA ASN A 133 8.56 2.75 -5.58
C ASN A 133 8.07 4.11 -6.11
N PRO A 134 8.91 5.15 -6.08
CA PRO A 134 8.46 6.52 -6.37
C PRO A 134 8.16 6.78 -7.86
N TYR A 135 8.81 6.04 -8.79
CA TYR A 135 8.70 6.30 -10.23
C TYR A 135 8.80 7.80 -10.58
N PRO A 136 9.97 8.45 -10.35
CA PRO A 136 10.06 9.91 -10.29
C PRO A 136 9.91 10.64 -11.62
N LYS A 137 9.96 9.94 -12.76
CA LYS A 137 9.69 10.53 -14.07
C LYS A 137 8.19 10.79 -14.24
N ALA A 138 7.80 11.97 -14.72
CA ALA A 138 6.40 12.32 -14.97
C ALA A 138 5.67 11.30 -15.87
N SER A 139 6.32 10.80 -16.91
CA SER A 139 5.78 9.77 -17.81
C SER A 139 5.42 8.45 -17.13
N LEU A 140 5.87 8.22 -15.89
CA LEU A 140 5.63 7.01 -15.11
C LEU A 140 4.50 7.16 -14.08
N LEU A 141 3.71 8.25 -14.13
CA LEU A 141 2.56 8.45 -13.23
C LEU A 141 1.66 7.21 -13.15
N LYS A 142 1.44 6.52 -14.26
CA LYS A 142 0.61 5.29 -14.34
C LYS A 142 1.10 4.13 -13.47
N LEU A 143 2.35 4.16 -13.00
CA LEU A 143 2.94 3.13 -12.14
C LEU A 143 2.89 3.50 -10.65
N ARG A 144 2.59 4.75 -10.31
CA ARG A 144 2.35 5.19 -8.93
C ARG A 144 0.95 4.75 -8.51
N TRP A 145 0.77 4.34 -7.27
CA TRP A 145 -0.51 3.80 -6.81
C TRP A 145 -1.69 4.77 -7.00
N HIS A 146 -1.49 6.05 -6.80
CA HIS A 146 -2.50 7.10 -7.05
C HIS A 146 -2.78 7.37 -8.54
N GLY A 147 -1.88 7.00 -9.43
CA GLY A 147 -2.06 7.08 -10.89
C GLY A 147 -2.42 5.72 -11.53
N HIS A 148 -2.41 4.64 -10.76
CA HIS A 148 -2.71 3.29 -11.24
C HIS A 148 -4.22 3.01 -11.20
N PRO A 149 -4.80 2.27 -12.19
CA PRO A 149 -6.22 1.90 -12.19
C PRO A 149 -6.68 1.08 -10.99
N VAL A 150 -5.78 0.59 -10.14
CA VAL A 150 -6.12 -0.15 -8.90
C VAL A 150 -6.50 0.78 -7.74
N LEU A 151 -6.29 2.09 -7.86
CA LEU A 151 -6.58 3.05 -6.79
C LEU A 151 -7.98 2.89 -6.17
N PRO A 152 -9.07 2.73 -6.95
CA PRO A 152 -10.41 2.52 -6.39
C PRO A 152 -10.47 1.36 -5.40
N PHE A 153 -9.80 0.25 -5.67
CA PHE A 153 -9.76 -0.91 -4.78
C PHE A 153 -9.00 -0.62 -3.48
N ILE A 154 -7.88 0.14 -3.56
CA ILE A 154 -7.11 0.55 -2.38
C ILE A 154 -7.98 1.37 -1.44
N LEU A 155 -8.72 2.35 -1.98
CA LEU A 155 -9.56 3.25 -1.20
C LEU A 155 -10.84 2.55 -0.69
N ALA A 156 -11.47 1.71 -1.51
CA ALA A 156 -12.70 1.00 -1.20
C ALA A 156 -12.57 -0.01 -0.04
N LEU A 157 -11.37 -0.53 0.22
CA LEU A 157 -11.11 -1.38 1.38
C LEU A 157 -11.36 -0.65 2.71
N GLY A 158 -11.22 0.67 2.73
CA GLY A 158 -11.43 1.48 3.93
C GLY A 158 -10.34 1.36 4.98
N GLY A 159 -10.68 1.73 6.22
CA GLY A 159 -9.80 1.69 7.38
C GLY A 159 -8.87 2.90 7.48
N ARG A 160 -7.89 2.81 8.38
CA ARG A 160 -6.86 3.83 8.55
C ARG A 160 -5.72 3.58 7.55
N LEU A 161 -5.76 4.27 6.42
CA LEU A 161 -4.70 4.23 5.43
C LEU A 161 -3.53 5.11 5.89
N GLU A 162 -2.31 4.54 5.88
CA GLU A 162 -1.08 5.28 6.19
C GLU A 162 -0.04 5.06 5.09
N LEU A 163 0.41 6.16 4.48
CA LEU A 163 1.50 6.19 3.51
C LEU A 163 2.71 6.89 4.11
N ARG A 164 3.91 6.36 3.85
CA ARG A 164 5.18 7.03 4.16
C ARG A 164 6.09 7.06 2.93
N SER A 165 6.81 8.16 2.77
CA SER A 165 7.78 8.32 1.68
C SER A 165 8.86 9.34 2.05
N ASN A 166 10.04 9.22 1.43
CA ASN A 166 11.06 10.26 1.39
C ASN A 166 10.85 11.27 0.24
N TRP A 167 9.77 11.14 -0.50
CA TRP A 167 9.40 12.04 -1.59
C TRP A 167 8.02 12.65 -1.36
N ARG A 168 8.01 13.90 -0.89
CA ARG A 168 6.79 14.64 -0.50
C ARG A 168 5.77 14.70 -1.62
N LEU A 169 6.21 14.98 -2.85
CA LEU A 169 5.31 15.09 -4.01
C LEU A 169 4.50 13.81 -4.25
N TYR A 170 5.05 12.61 -3.99
CA TYR A 170 4.30 11.36 -4.10
C TYR A 170 3.06 11.35 -3.17
N LEU A 171 3.24 11.85 -1.95
CA LEU A 171 2.14 11.92 -0.97
C LEU A 171 1.16 13.04 -1.29
N GLU A 172 1.63 14.17 -1.80
CA GLU A 172 0.78 15.27 -2.26
C GLU A 172 -0.12 14.83 -3.43
N GLU A 173 0.44 14.14 -4.42
CA GLU A 173 -0.35 13.55 -5.51
C GLU A 173 -1.35 12.49 -5.01
N PHE A 174 -0.94 11.66 -4.03
CA PHE A 174 -1.86 10.68 -3.43
C PHE A 174 -2.99 11.37 -2.66
N CYS A 175 -2.70 12.44 -1.94
CA CYS A 175 -3.69 13.26 -1.23
C CYS A 175 -4.73 13.83 -2.19
N LEU A 176 -4.31 14.44 -3.30
CA LEU A 176 -5.20 14.97 -4.35
C LEU A 176 -6.06 13.86 -4.97
N ALA A 177 -5.47 12.71 -5.26
CA ALA A 177 -6.20 11.57 -5.83
C ALA A 177 -7.24 11.01 -4.84
N LEU A 178 -6.90 10.95 -3.56
CA LEU A 178 -7.81 10.54 -2.49
C LEU A 178 -8.98 11.52 -2.36
N GLN A 179 -8.70 12.82 -2.29
CA GLN A 179 -9.71 13.87 -2.20
C GLN A 179 -10.67 13.82 -3.38
N GLN A 180 -10.15 13.68 -4.61
CA GLN A 180 -10.97 13.57 -5.80
C GLN A 180 -11.86 12.33 -5.79
N ALA A 181 -11.34 11.19 -5.31
CA ALA A 181 -12.07 9.93 -5.33
C ALA A 181 -13.13 9.83 -4.23
N THR A 182 -12.87 10.37 -3.04
CA THR A 182 -13.69 10.12 -1.85
C THR A 182 -14.32 11.38 -1.26
N GLY A 183 -13.91 12.57 -1.69
CA GLY A 183 -14.24 13.84 -1.03
C GLY A 183 -13.60 14.00 0.36
N GLY A 184 -12.83 12.99 0.81
CA GLY A 184 -12.18 13.00 2.12
C GLY A 184 -10.94 13.88 2.17
N GLU A 185 -10.61 14.34 3.36
CA GLU A 185 -9.41 15.14 3.59
C GLU A 185 -8.27 14.30 4.15
N ALA A 186 -7.06 14.60 3.71
CA ALA A 186 -5.83 14.08 4.28
C ALA A 186 -4.75 15.17 4.20
N ALA A 187 -3.79 15.11 5.11
CA ALA A 187 -2.66 16.05 5.11
C ALA A 187 -1.34 15.29 4.99
N VAL A 188 -0.41 15.91 4.28
CA VAL A 188 0.98 15.46 4.21
C VAL A 188 1.77 16.19 5.27
N GLU A 189 2.31 15.46 6.23
CA GLU A 189 3.07 16.00 7.35
C GLU A 189 4.49 15.42 7.40
N PRO A 190 5.45 16.17 7.99
CA PRO A 190 6.76 15.63 8.30
C PRO A 190 6.63 14.39 9.18
N HIS A 191 7.46 13.36 8.91
CA HIS A 191 7.51 12.16 9.71
C HIS A 191 8.87 12.01 10.38
N MET A 192 8.87 11.90 11.69
CA MET A 192 10.05 11.51 12.48
C MET A 192 9.87 10.07 12.92
N PRO A 193 10.79 9.16 12.55
CA PRO A 193 10.77 7.80 13.08
C PRO A 193 10.89 7.80 14.60
N GLY A 194 10.23 6.83 15.25
CA GLY A 194 10.42 6.58 16.68
C GLY A 194 11.77 5.92 16.97
N GLU A 195 11.91 5.32 18.15
CA GLU A 195 13.12 4.62 18.57
C GLU A 195 13.49 3.47 17.63
N THR A 196 12.49 2.83 17.03
CA THR A 196 12.66 1.76 16.05
C THR A 196 12.08 2.14 14.69
N TYR A 197 12.86 1.89 13.63
CA TYR A 197 12.39 2.12 12.26
C TYR A 197 11.41 1.04 11.83
N LEU A 198 10.27 1.40 11.27
CA LEU A 198 9.29 0.43 10.81
C LEU A 198 9.79 -0.39 9.61
N THR A 199 10.55 0.23 8.71
CA THR A 199 11.13 -0.44 7.52
C THR A 199 12.63 -0.19 7.37
N PRO A 200 13.36 -1.06 6.64
CA PRO A 200 14.75 -0.80 6.25
C PRO A 200 14.91 0.46 5.41
N PHE A 201 13.91 0.81 4.58
CA PHE A 201 13.92 2.04 3.78
C PHE A 201 13.78 3.28 4.63
N GLU A 202 12.93 3.27 5.64
CA GLU A 202 12.79 4.35 6.61
C GLU A 202 14.13 4.65 7.28
N ARG A 203 14.78 3.60 7.80
CA ARG A 203 16.11 3.72 8.39
C ARG A 203 17.12 4.28 7.39
N LYS A 204 17.17 3.71 6.18
CA LYS A 204 18.11 4.11 5.12
C LYS A 204 17.98 5.58 4.79
N TYR A 205 16.78 6.08 4.58
CA TYR A 205 16.54 7.47 4.20
C TYR A 205 16.80 8.42 5.36
N HIS A 206 16.33 8.10 6.55
CA HIS A 206 16.54 8.92 7.75
C HIS A 206 18.03 9.06 8.09
N VAL A 207 18.76 7.95 8.15
CA VAL A 207 20.22 7.96 8.41
C VAL A 207 21.01 8.70 7.30
N SER A 208 20.47 8.77 6.08
CA SER A 208 21.03 9.55 4.98
C SER A 208 20.66 11.03 5.04
N GLY A 209 20.00 11.52 6.10
CA GLY A 209 19.58 12.92 6.26
C GLY A 209 18.48 13.34 5.26
N GLN A 210 17.70 12.41 4.73
CA GLN A 210 16.57 12.75 3.87
C GLN A 210 15.33 13.02 4.70
N PRO A 211 14.52 14.02 4.34
CA PRO A 211 13.22 14.24 4.99
C PRO A 211 12.29 13.06 4.73
N LEU A 212 11.53 12.69 5.75
CA LEU A 212 10.49 11.68 5.64
C LEU A 212 9.13 12.36 5.81
N TRP A 213 8.14 11.83 5.10
CA TRP A 213 6.79 12.36 5.05
C TRP A 213 5.79 11.26 5.30
N ARG A 214 4.66 11.61 5.89
CA ARG A 214 3.54 10.74 6.18
C ARG A 214 2.24 11.37 5.72
N LEU A 215 1.33 10.53 5.22
CA LEU A 215 -0.07 10.83 4.98
C LEU A 215 -0.90 9.80 5.74
N VAL A 216 -1.92 10.26 6.45
CA VAL A 216 -2.90 9.40 7.13
C VAL A 216 -4.29 9.83 6.72
N ALA A 217 -5.12 8.86 6.31
CA ALA A 217 -6.53 9.07 6.03
C ALA A 217 -7.38 8.01 6.74
N LYS A 218 -8.53 8.41 7.26
CA LYS A 218 -9.57 7.49 7.71
C LYS A 218 -10.58 7.35 6.58
N LEU A 219 -10.71 6.12 6.06
CA LEU A 219 -11.57 5.82 4.94
C LEU A 219 -12.71 4.91 5.41
N SER A 220 -13.94 5.27 5.05
CA SER A 220 -15.06 4.32 5.14
C SER A 220 -14.96 3.33 3.99
N PRO A 221 -15.24 2.02 4.23
CA PRO A 221 -15.36 1.08 3.12
C PRO A 221 -16.46 1.54 2.15
N ASP A 222 -16.11 1.70 0.88
CA ASP A 222 -17.05 2.20 -0.12
C ASP A 222 -16.96 1.39 -1.43
N PRO A 223 -17.83 0.38 -1.59
CA PRO A 223 -17.88 -0.42 -2.81
C PRO A 223 -18.21 0.40 -4.08
N ALA A 224 -18.87 1.56 -3.95
CA ALA A 224 -19.26 2.39 -5.09
C ALA A 224 -18.05 3.04 -5.80
N LEU A 225 -16.90 3.12 -5.12
CA LEU A 225 -15.65 3.59 -5.73
C LEU A 225 -15.13 2.64 -6.83
N VAL A 226 -15.48 1.36 -6.75
CA VAL A 226 -15.00 0.36 -7.72
C VAL A 226 -16.01 0.24 -8.84
N PRO A 227 -15.62 0.53 -10.11
CA PRO A 227 -16.49 0.38 -11.24
C PRO A 227 -17.02 -1.06 -11.35
N ALA A 228 -18.32 -1.20 -11.62
CA ALA A 228 -18.91 -2.52 -11.84
C ALA A 228 -18.21 -3.23 -13.01
N GLU A 229 -17.78 -4.48 -12.76
CA GLU A 229 -17.33 -5.36 -13.84
C GLU A 229 -18.58 -5.67 -14.66
N GLN A 230 -18.63 -5.21 -15.91
CA GLN A 230 -19.67 -5.63 -16.84
C GLN A 230 -19.55 -7.15 -16.97
N GLY A 231 -20.61 -7.85 -16.59
CA GLY A 231 -20.61 -9.32 -16.54
C GLY A 231 -20.04 -9.90 -17.86
N GLU A 232 -19.12 -10.82 -17.71
CA GLU A 232 -18.81 -11.75 -18.78
C GLU A 232 -20.08 -12.58 -19.02
N HIS A 233 -20.77 -12.27 -20.11
CA HIS A 233 -21.84 -13.10 -20.67
C HIS A 233 -21.23 -14.29 -21.39
#